data_a9b893055d968c84c66a499d1b028e9c
#
_entry.id   a9b893055d968c84c66a499d1b028e9c
#
_cell.length_a   1.000
_cell.length_b   1.000
_cell.length_c   1.000
_cell.angle_alpha   90.00
_cell.angle_beta   90.00
_cell.angle_gamma   90.00
#
_symmetry.space_group_name_H-M   'P 1'
#
loop_
_entity.id
_entity.type
_entity.pdbx_description
1 polymer ?
#
loop_
_entity_poly.entity_id
_entity_poly.type
_entity_poly.pdbx_seq_one_letter_code
_entity_poly.pdbx_strand_id
1 'polypeptide(L)'
;MKKTISIVLILTIILGLCACGGAGSGDKTKSVGLEAGCGREDITPDWPVGMAGYSDSETRKSKNVLDYVYLTCVAFREGETTILVYTADMCALSQDNQKKLREHVAQFTGIPNENIFMGATHTHSAPSPNVDDKWDKLLKDAFITAAQTAMADLAPITIETTTTKL
;
A
#
# COMPACT_ATOMS: atom_id res chain seq x y z
N MET A 1 47.02 50.56 28.20
CA MET A 1 46.66 50.58 26.78
C MET A 1 47.31 49.46 25.96
N LYS A 2 48.56 49.00 26.21
CA LYS A 2 49.25 47.94 25.39
C LYS A 2 48.71 46.53 25.61
N LYS A 3 48.12 46.16 26.74
CA LYS A 3 47.59 44.85 27.03
C LYS A 3 46.19 44.56 26.43
N THR A 4 45.39 45.61 26.25
CA THR A 4 44.04 45.49 25.66
C THR A 4 44.08 45.31 24.15
N ILE A 5 45.09 45.88 23.45
CA ILE A 5 45.27 45.74 22.02
C ILE A 5 45.69 44.29 21.66
N SER A 6 46.53 43.63 22.51
CA SER A 6 46.94 42.26 22.28
C SER A 6 45.80 41.25 22.39
N ILE A 7 44.85 41.46 23.31
CA ILE A 7 43.71 40.56 23.51
C ILE A 7 42.71 40.70 22.35
N VAL A 8 42.47 41.88 21.85
CA VAL A 8 41.60 42.13 20.68
C VAL A 8 42.20 41.54 19.42
N LEU A 9 43.51 41.63 19.23
CA LEU A 9 44.19 41.02 18.05
C LEU A 9 44.19 39.49 18.07
N ILE A 10 44.30 38.87 19.23
CA ILE A 10 44.22 37.41 19.38
C ILE A 10 42.77 36.93 19.16
N LEU A 11 41.79 37.68 19.62
CA LEU A 11 40.39 37.33 19.43
C LEU A 11 39.98 37.40 17.94
N THR A 12 40.50 38.38 17.19
CA THR A 12 40.23 38.50 15.75
C THR A 12 40.90 37.42 14.93
N ILE A 13 42.08 36.93 15.34
CA ILE A 13 42.77 35.82 14.65
C ILE A 13 42.05 34.48 14.91
N ILE A 14 41.48 34.28 16.07
CA ILE A 14 40.70 33.05 16.38
C ILE A 14 39.38 33.03 15.62
N LEU A 15 38.70 34.17 15.41
CA LEU A 15 37.50 34.25 14.58
C LEU A 15 37.80 34.10 13.06
N GLY A 16 38.99 34.40 12.62
CA GLY A 16 39.38 34.30 11.20
C GLY A 16 39.76 32.90 10.73
N LEU A 17 40.04 31.96 11.65
CA LEU A 17 40.44 30.60 11.30
C LEU A 17 39.26 29.62 11.23
N CYS A 18 38.03 30.03 11.60
CA CYS A 18 36.81 29.22 11.45
C CYS A 18 36.08 29.43 10.11
N ALA A 19 36.58 30.22 9.19
CA ALA A 19 35.88 30.58 7.95
C ALA A 19 36.35 29.84 6.68
N CYS A 20 37.13 28.76 6.82
CA CYS A 20 37.53 27.90 5.69
C CYS A 20 37.12 26.44 5.87
N GLY A 21 35.97 26.22 6.50
CA GLY A 21 35.19 24.98 6.32
C GLY A 21 34.21 25.23 5.21
N GLY A 22 34.50 24.78 3.99
CA GLY A 22 33.52 24.72 2.92
C GLY A 22 32.33 23.93 3.39
N ALA A 23 31.30 24.63 3.87
CA ALA A 23 29.99 24.08 3.98
C ALA A 23 29.49 23.82 2.56
N GLY A 24 29.82 22.65 2.05
CA GLY A 24 29.00 22.02 1.05
C GLY A 24 27.61 21.93 1.70
N SER A 25 26.74 22.89 1.38
CA SER A 25 25.31 22.76 1.55
C SER A 25 24.85 21.63 0.60
N GLY A 26 25.24 20.41 0.92
CA GLY A 26 24.49 19.25 0.51
C GLY A 26 23.19 19.39 1.26
N ASP A 27 22.18 19.84 0.57
CA ASP A 27 20.80 19.58 0.92
C ASP A 27 20.73 18.07 1.18
N LYS A 28 20.80 17.68 2.45
CA LYS A 28 20.45 16.34 2.89
C LYS A 28 18.94 16.28 2.75
N THR A 29 18.47 16.16 1.53
CA THR A 29 17.19 15.53 1.28
C THR A 29 17.28 14.22 2.05
N LYS A 30 16.61 14.20 3.21
CA LYS A 30 16.40 13.00 3.99
C LYS A 30 15.83 12.02 2.98
N SER A 31 16.61 11.02 2.55
CA SER A 31 16.07 9.96 1.72
C SER A 31 14.95 9.35 2.55
N VAL A 32 13.72 9.69 2.21
CA VAL A 32 12.55 9.07 2.81
C VAL A 32 12.61 7.65 2.27
N GLY A 33 13.01 6.71 3.11
CA GLY A 33 13.12 5.31 2.71
C GLY A 33 11.78 4.77 2.26
N LEU A 34 11.80 3.74 1.42
CA LEU A 34 10.61 3.01 1.06
C LEU A 34 10.02 2.33 2.30
N GLU A 35 8.73 2.49 2.50
CA GLU A 35 7.95 1.82 3.54
C GLU A 35 6.93 0.88 2.90
N ALA A 36 6.59 -0.21 3.56
CA ALA A 36 5.45 -1.04 3.21
C ALA A 36 4.70 -1.49 4.44
N GLY A 37 3.41 -1.77 4.25
CA GLY A 37 2.52 -2.33 5.25
C GLY A 37 1.50 -3.24 4.60
N CYS A 38 0.93 -4.17 5.37
CA CYS A 38 0.00 -5.17 4.88
C CYS A 38 -1.31 -5.14 5.67
N GLY A 39 -2.43 -5.24 4.94
CA GLY A 39 -3.77 -5.44 5.50
C GLY A 39 -4.44 -6.62 4.82
N ARG A 40 -5.16 -7.44 5.57
CA ARG A 40 -5.84 -8.63 5.06
C ARG A 40 -7.21 -8.75 5.70
N GLU A 41 -8.23 -8.97 4.86
CA GLU A 41 -9.61 -9.12 5.28
C GLU A 41 -10.17 -10.47 4.81
N ASP A 42 -10.94 -11.12 5.67
CA ASP A 42 -11.72 -12.30 5.30
C ASP A 42 -12.95 -11.85 4.50
N ILE A 43 -13.02 -12.31 3.26
CA ILE A 43 -14.14 -12.03 2.37
C ILE A 43 -15.01 -13.28 2.12
N THR A 44 -14.95 -14.27 3.00
CA THR A 44 -15.72 -15.51 2.87
C THR A 44 -17.19 -15.27 3.23
N PRO A 45 -18.14 -15.48 2.30
CA PRO A 45 -19.56 -15.33 2.63
C PRO A 45 -20.04 -16.39 3.62
N ASP A 46 -20.85 -15.98 4.59
CA ASP A 46 -21.54 -16.86 5.54
C ASP A 46 -22.91 -17.33 5.03
N TRP A 47 -23.19 -17.12 3.74
CA TRP A 47 -24.42 -17.53 3.06
C TRP A 47 -24.11 -18.22 1.72
N PRO A 48 -25.04 -19.03 1.18
CA PRO A 48 -24.85 -19.70 -0.10
C PRO A 48 -24.73 -18.70 -1.25
N VAL A 49 -23.61 -18.74 -1.98
CA VAL A 49 -23.31 -17.85 -3.10
C VAL A 49 -23.00 -18.63 -4.37
N GLY A 50 -23.27 -18.01 -5.52
CA GLY A 50 -22.85 -18.53 -6.80
C GLY A 50 -21.33 -18.57 -6.93
N MET A 51 -20.76 -19.71 -7.33
CA MET A 51 -19.33 -19.93 -7.42
C MET A 51 -18.82 -19.61 -8.82
N ALA A 52 -17.68 -18.92 -8.93
CA ALA A 52 -17.01 -18.62 -10.20
C ALA A 52 -16.19 -19.80 -10.75
N GLY A 53 -15.74 -19.66 -11.99
CA GLY A 53 -14.72 -20.50 -12.63
C GLY A 53 -15.21 -21.71 -13.42
N TYR A 54 -16.45 -22.13 -13.24
CA TYR A 54 -17.09 -23.19 -13.98
C TYR A 54 -18.47 -22.74 -14.45
N SER A 55 -18.90 -23.15 -15.59
CA SER A 55 -19.85 -22.56 -16.52
C SER A 55 -21.19 -22.01 -15.97
N ASP A 56 -21.61 -22.29 -14.76
CA ASP A 56 -22.91 -21.83 -14.26
C ASP A 56 -22.85 -21.46 -12.77
N SER A 57 -22.68 -20.16 -12.52
CA SER A 57 -22.64 -19.65 -11.15
C SER A 57 -24.02 -19.58 -10.48
N GLU A 58 -25.12 -19.61 -11.24
CA GLU A 58 -26.46 -19.56 -10.67
C GLU A 58 -26.86 -20.92 -10.09
N THR A 59 -26.50 -22.01 -10.76
CA THR A 59 -26.80 -23.37 -10.29
C THR A 59 -25.73 -23.92 -9.36
N ARG A 60 -24.48 -23.47 -9.48
CA ARG A 60 -23.38 -23.91 -8.65
C ARG A 60 -23.18 -23.02 -7.44
N LYS A 61 -24.00 -23.20 -6.41
CA LYS A 61 -23.89 -22.46 -5.15
C LYS A 61 -22.99 -23.18 -4.15
N SER A 62 -22.29 -22.37 -3.33
CA SER A 62 -21.52 -22.86 -2.19
C SER A 62 -22.42 -23.60 -1.20
N LYS A 63 -21.91 -24.70 -0.64
CA LYS A 63 -22.62 -25.50 0.39
C LYS A 63 -21.92 -25.42 1.73
N ASN A 64 -20.60 -25.42 1.71
CA ASN A 64 -19.74 -25.37 2.88
C ASN A 64 -18.52 -24.52 2.55
N VAL A 65 -17.88 -23.97 3.58
CA VAL A 65 -16.55 -23.36 3.49
C VAL A 65 -15.53 -24.45 3.79
N LEU A 66 -14.63 -24.72 2.85
CA LEU A 66 -13.48 -25.60 3.03
C LEU A 66 -12.28 -24.80 3.48
N ASP A 67 -11.97 -23.73 2.74
CA ASP A 67 -10.94 -22.74 3.05
C ASP A 67 -11.53 -21.34 2.97
N TYR A 68 -11.01 -20.44 3.79
CA TYR A 68 -11.38 -19.04 3.72
C TYR A 68 -10.77 -18.35 2.50
N VAL A 69 -11.47 -17.38 1.95
CA VAL A 69 -11.00 -16.52 0.86
C VAL A 69 -10.73 -15.12 1.39
N TYR A 70 -9.66 -14.51 0.91
CA TYR A 70 -9.17 -13.27 1.47
C TYR A 70 -8.99 -12.18 0.43
N LEU A 71 -9.05 -10.95 0.91
CA LEU A 71 -8.56 -9.77 0.25
C LEU A 71 -7.31 -9.28 0.97
N THR A 72 -6.21 -9.17 0.27
CA THR A 72 -4.96 -8.63 0.81
C THR A 72 -4.63 -7.31 0.12
N CYS A 73 -4.25 -6.31 0.90
CA CYS A 73 -3.73 -5.03 0.43
C CYS A 73 -2.29 -4.86 0.93
N VAL A 74 -1.38 -4.51 0.05
CA VAL A 74 -0.06 -4.01 0.42
C VAL A 74 0.02 -2.53 0.06
N ALA A 75 0.30 -1.70 1.05
CA ALA A 75 0.60 -0.30 0.84
C ALA A 75 2.12 -0.12 0.72
N PHE A 76 2.56 0.62 -0.28
CA PHE A 76 3.94 1.10 -0.41
C PHE A 76 3.94 2.61 -0.34
N ARG A 77 4.89 3.18 0.41
CA ARG A 77 5.03 4.63 0.53
C ARG A 77 6.47 5.09 0.36
N GLU A 78 6.66 6.10 -0.46
CA GLU A 78 7.91 6.86 -0.57
C GLU A 78 7.58 8.35 -0.59
N GLY A 79 8.05 9.08 0.40
CA GLY A 79 7.70 10.50 0.59
C GLY A 79 6.20 10.71 0.77
N GLU A 80 5.62 11.50 -0.10
CA GLU A 80 4.17 11.80 -0.11
C GLU A 80 3.37 10.84 -1.01
N THR A 81 4.06 9.97 -1.77
CA THR A 81 3.40 9.05 -2.70
C THR A 81 3.10 7.72 -2.00
N THR A 82 1.84 7.34 -2.02
CA THR A 82 1.39 6.01 -1.58
C THR A 82 0.75 5.25 -2.73
N ILE A 83 1.08 3.96 -2.84
CA ILE A 83 0.51 3.02 -3.80
C ILE A 83 -0.17 1.91 -3.02
N LEU A 84 -1.36 1.49 -3.47
CA LEU A 84 -2.08 0.34 -2.92
C LEU A 84 -2.11 -0.78 -3.95
N VAL A 85 -1.68 -1.96 -3.55
CA VAL A 85 -1.70 -3.18 -4.39
C VAL A 85 -2.59 -4.21 -3.72
N TYR A 86 -3.70 -4.53 -4.36
CA TYR A 86 -4.67 -5.50 -3.88
C TYR A 86 -4.56 -6.82 -4.63
N THR A 87 -4.72 -7.90 -3.88
CA THR A 87 -4.95 -9.25 -4.41
C THR A 87 -6.16 -9.85 -3.71
N ALA A 88 -7.17 -10.24 -4.49
CA ALA A 88 -8.38 -10.89 -3.99
C ALA A 88 -8.40 -12.37 -4.37
N ASP A 89 -8.79 -13.24 -3.44
CA ASP A 89 -9.05 -14.66 -3.72
C ASP A 89 -10.39 -14.82 -4.44
N MET A 90 -10.38 -14.42 -5.70
CA MET A 90 -11.50 -14.44 -6.62
C MET A 90 -11.07 -14.97 -7.99
N CYS A 91 -12.01 -15.43 -8.79
CA CYS A 91 -11.70 -15.86 -10.16
C CYS A 91 -11.27 -14.67 -11.03
N ALA A 92 -11.96 -13.54 -10.93
CA ALA A 92 -11.67 -12.33 -11.66
C ALA A 92 -12.33 -11.12 -11.02
N LEU A 93 -11.80 -9.94 -11.30
CA LEU A 93 -12.44 -8.66 -11.11
C LEU A 93 -12.71 -8.07 -12.50
N SER A 94 -13.97 -7.90 -12.89
CA SER A 94 -14.31 -7.28 -14.17
C SER A 94 -13.79 -5.83 -14.21
N GLN A 95 -13.57 -5.31 -15.40
CA GLN A 95 -13.08 -3.94 -15.57
C GLN A 95 -14.00 -2.91 -14.91
N ASP A 96 -15.32 -3.09 -15.01
CA ASP A 96 -16.31 -2.20 -14.37
C ASP A 96 -16.26 -2.28 -12.85
N ASN A 97 -16.11 -3.49 -12.29
CA ASN A 97 -15.98 -3.67 -10.85
C ASN A 97 -14.67 -3.06 -10.33
N GLN A 98 -13.56 -3.27 -11.04
CA GLN A 98 -12.28 -2.63 -10.68
C GLN A 98 -12.40 -1.11 -10.67
N LYS A 99 -13.07 -0.52 -11.68
CA LYS A 99 -13.28 0.93 -11.74
C LYS A 99 -14.06 1.43 -10.53
N LYS A 100 -15.22 0.82 -10.23
CA LYS A 100 -16.08 1.19 -9.10
C LYS A 100 -15.38 1.03 -7.76
N LEU A 101 -14.67 -0.08 -7.55
CA LEU A 101 -13.93 -0.34 -6.32
C LEU A 101 -12.76 0.62 -6.15
N ARG A 102 -12.04 0.94 -7.23
CA ARG A 102 -10.93 1.91 -7.21
C ARG A 102 -11.42 3.30 -6.85
N GLU A 103 -12.50 3.77 -7.47
CA GLU A 103 -13.13 5.05 -7.15
C GLU A 103 -13.59 5.10 -5.68
N HIS A 104 -14.16 4.00 -5.20
CA HIS A 104 -14.60 3.88 -3.81
C HIS A 104 -13.42 3.95 -2.84
N VAL A 105 -12.35 3.18 -3.07
CA VAL A 105 -11.12 3.21 -2.26
C VAL A 105 -10.50 4.60 -2.27
N ALA A 106 -10.38 5.23 -3.45
CA ALA A 106 -9.81 6.57 -3.59
C ALA A 106 -10.58 7.62 -2.78
N GLN A 107 -11.91 7.54 -2.79
CA GLN A 107 -12.78 8.44 -2.02
C GLN A 107 -12.53 8.36 -0.50
N PHE A 108 -12.28 7.16 0.03
CA PHE A 108 -12.13 6.94 1.48
C PHE A 108 -10.68 7.07 1.96
N THR A 109 -9.70 6.78 1.10
CA THR A 109 -8.28 6.81 1.47
C THR A 109 -7.57 8.10 1.08
N GLY A 110 -8.11 8.85 0.12
CA GLY A 110 -7.45 9.97 -0.52
C GLY A 110 -6.35 9.57 -1.51
N ILE A 111 -6.10 8.28 -1.71
CA ILE A 111 -5.10 7.79 -2.68
C ILE A 111 -5.65 7.95 -4.10
N PRO A 112 -4.90 8.55 -5.05
CA PRO A 112 -5.34 8.70 -6.43
C PRO A 112 -5.64 7.35 -7.11
N ASN A 113 -6.63 7.33 -8.01
CA ASN A 113 -7.05 6.11 -8.72
C ASN A 113 -5.89 5.40 -9.46
N GLU A 114 -4.98 6.16 -10.04
CA GLU A 114 -3.79 5.68 -10.75
C GLU A 114 -2.78 4.98 -9.85
N ASN A 115 -2.84 5.20 -8.53
CA ASN A 115 -1.99 4.57 -7.53
C ASN A 115 -2.66 3.34 -6.88
N ILE A 116 -3.81 2.88 -7.38
CA ILE A 116 -4.53 1.74 -6.84
C ILE A 116 -4.55 0.60 -7.87
N PHE A 117 -3.84 -0.47 -7.57
CA PHE A 117 -3.74 -1.67 -8.40
C PHE A 117 -4.56 -2.81 -7.79
N MET A 118 -5.29 -3.54 -8.64
CA MET A 118 -6.17 -4.62 -8.21
C MET A 118 -5.96 -5.84 -9.08
N GLY A 119 -5.74 -6.99 -8.45
CA GLY A 119 -5.61 -8.29 -9.09
C GLY A 119 -6.48 -9.35 -8.41
N ALA A 120 -6.60 -10.50 -9.05
CA ALA A 120 -7.27 -11.67 -8.52
C ALA A 120 -6.35 -12.89 -8.65
N THR A 121 -6.43 -13.83 -7.72
CA THR A 121 -5.64 -15.08 -7.72
C THR A 121 -6.11 -16.07 -8.78
N HIS A 122 -7.24 -15.80 -9.42
CA HIS A 122 -7.91 -16.67 -10.39
C HIS A 122 -8.36 -18.01 -9.80
N THR A 123 -8.71 -18.03 -8.52
CA THR A 123 -9.27 -19.23 -7.92
C THR A 123 -10.67 -19.54 -8.47
N HIS A 124 -10.94 -20.82 -8.76
CA HIS A 124 -12.24 -21.31 -9.21
C HIS A 124 -13.10 -21.86 -8.06
N SER A 125 -12.74 -21.54 -6.82
CA SER A 125 -13.43 -21.97 -5.60
C SER A 125 -13.81 -20.80 -4.71
N ALA A 126 -14.16 -19.67 -5.31
CA ALA A 126 -14.58 -18.45 -4.65
C ALA A 126 -15.91 -17.94 -5.25
N PRO A 127 -16.59 -16.98 -4.59
CA PRO A 127 -17.79 -16.36 -5.12
C PRO A 127 -17.60 -15.75 -6.52
N SER A 128 -18.66 -15.77 -7.31
CA SER A 128 -18.71 -15.03 -8.58
C SER A 128 -18.61 -13.52 -8.31
N PRO A 129 -18.01 -12.73 -9.21
CA PRO A 129 -17.83 -11.29 -9.00
C PRO A 129 -19.14 -10.49 -8.78
N ASN A 130 -20.26 -10.99 -9.29
CA ASN A 130 -21.55 -10.30 -9.27
C ASN A 130 -22.61 -11.24 -8.66
N VAL A 131 -22.51 -11.54 -7.38
CA VAL A 131 -23.42 -12.47 -6.72
C VAL A 131 -24.71 -11.77 -6.27
N ASP A 132 -24.58 -10.77 -5.41
CA ASP A 132 -25.69 -10.00 -4.83
C ASP A 132 -25.18 -8.72 -4.15
N ASP A 133 -26.09 -7.86 -3.71
CA ASP A 133 -25.76 -6.60 -3.03
C ASP A 133 -25.04 -6.80 -1.70
N LYS A 134 -25.27 -7.93 -0.99
CA LYS A 134 -24.60 -8.25 0.27
C LYS A 134 -23.12 -8.52 0.02
N TRP A 135 -22.81 -9.24 -1.06
CA TRP A 135 -21.43 -9.50 -1.51
C TRP A 135 -20.72 -8.22 -1.95
N ASP A 136 -21.39 -7.39 -2.74
CA ASP A 136 -20.88 -6.10 -3.18
C ASP A 136 -20.51 -5.21 -1.99
N LYS A 137 -21.38 -5.19 -0.96
CA LYS A 137 -21.12 -4.44 0.27
C LYS A 137 -19.93 -4.99 1.03
N LEU A 138 -19.86 -6.31 1.21
CA LEU A 138 -18.74 -6.99 1.88
C LEU A 138 -17.42 -6.64 1.21
N LEU A 139 -17.35 -6.73 -0.13
CA LEU A 139 -16.15 -6.38 -0.88
C LEU A 139 -15.76 -4.91 -0.67
N LYS A 140 -16.69 -3.97 -0.82
CA LYS A 140 -16.41 -2.54 -0.65
C LYS A 140 -15.85 -2.23 0.73
N ASP A 141 -16.46 -2.78 1.77
CA ASP A 141 -15.99 -2.60 3.15
C ASP A 141 -14.59 -3.21 3.33
N ALA A 142 -14.36 -4.43 2.83
CA ALA A 142 -13.08 -5.12 2.92
C ALA A 142 -11.95 -4.37 2.19
N PHE A 143 -12.22 -3.82 1.00
CA PHE A 143 -11.22 -3.03 0.27
C PHE A 143 -10.76 -1.80 1.06
N ILE A 144 -11.69 -1.11 1.74
CA ILE A 144 -11.35 0.04 2.58
C ILE A 144 -10.58 -0.40 3.83
N THR A 145 -11.09 -1.41 4.55
CA THR A 145 -10.48 -1.85 5.81
C THR A 145 -9.07 -2.39 5.58
N ALA A 146 -8.87 -3.19 4.52
CA ALA A 146 -7.54 -3.70 4.16
C ALA A 146 -6.56 -2.55 3.84
N ALA A 147 -7.00 -1.49 3.13
CA ALA A 147 -6.15 -0.33 2.88
C ALA A 147 -5.79 0.43 4.16
N GLN A 148 -6.76 0.67 5.02
CA GLN A 148 -6.54 1.37 6.29
C GLN A 148 -5.57 0.61 7.17
N THR A 149 -5.74 -0.71 7.27
CA THR A 149 -4.84 -1.60 8.00
C THR A 149 -3.42 -1.55 7.40
N ALA A 150 -3.29 -1.68 6.07
CA ALA A 150 -2.00 -1.63 5.39
C ALA A 150 -1.29 -0.28 5.58
N MET A 151 -2.02 0.84 5.50
CA MET A 151 -1.45 2.16 5.73
C MET A 151 -1.05 2.40 7.19
N ALA A 152 -1.74 1.79 8.15
CA ALA A 152 -1.39 1.86 9.57
C ALA A 152 -0.18 0.98 9.93
N ASP A 153 0.08 -0.07 9.13
CA ASP A 153 1.18 -1.02 9.31
C ASP A 153 2.49 -0.59 8.62
N LEU A 154 2.52 0.57 7.97
CA LEU A 154 3.68 1.05 7.20
C LEU A 154 4.95 1.10 8.07
N ALA A 155 5.99 0.40 7.63
CA ALA A 155 7.31 0.36 8.25
C ALA A 155 8.42 0.37 7.17
N PRO A 156 9.63 0.85 7.47
CA PRO A 156 10.74 0.85 6.54
C PRO A 156 11.07 -0.55 6.03
N ILE A 157 11.27 -0.69 4.73
CA ILE A 157 11.61 -1.96 4.08
C ILE A 157 12.81 -1.83 3.16
N THR A 158 13.40 -2.98 2.80
CA THR A 158 14.32 -3.16 1.69
C THR A 158 13.75 -4.21 0.75
N ILE A 159 13.81 -3.94 -0.56
CA ILE A 159 13.39 -4.90 -1.59
C ILE A 159 14.65 -5.54 -2.19
N GLU A 160 14.70 -6.87 -2.16
CA GLU A 160 15.72 -7.66 -2.83
C GLU A 160 15.08 -8.47 -3.95
N THR A 161 15.77 -8.54 -5.09
CA THR A 161 15.32 -9.33 -6.25
C THR A 161 16.37 -10.35 -6.64
N THR A 162 15.92 -11.53 -7.04
CA THR A 162 16.78 -12.57 -7.59
C THR A 162 16.15 -13.17 -8.84
N THR A 163 16.99 -13.64 -9.76
CA THR A 163 16.55 -14.33 -10.96
C THR A 163 17.15 -15.74 -10.98
N THR A 164 16.31 -16.73 -11.16
CA THR A 164 16.75 -18.12 -11.36
C THR A 164 16.26 -18.63 -12.70
N LYS A 165 17.05 -19.52 -13.31
CA LYS A 165 16.61 -20.28 -14.49
C LYS A 165 16.04 -21.60 -14.02
N LEU A 166 14.85 -21.94 -14.49
CA LEU A 166 14.22 -23.24 -14.33
C LEU A 166 14.70 -24.19 -15.43
#